data_0254c569b55173987217f7f15c453332
#
_entry.id   0254c569b55173987217f7f15c453332
#
_cell.length_a   1.000
_cell.length_b   1.000
_cell.length_c   1.000
_cell.angle_alpha   90.00
_cell.angle_beta   90.00
_cell.angle_gamma   90.00
#
_symmetry.space_group_name_H-M   'P 1'
#
loop_
_entity.id
_entity.type
_entity.pdbx_description
1 polymer ?
#
loop_
_entity_poly.entity_id
_entity_poly.type
_entity_poly.pdbx_seq_one_letter_code
_entity_poly.pdbx_strand_id
1 'polypeptide(L)'
;MGADFDKYLFVTRHAHRDVTDRLLDNGLSEKGRLQAKALGNYLSKVLRDQTDLKIESSPRLRCQETLQPLCKELRVDAKTNPLLDEKGGGESQSQLDLRILKFIDHWKSGGPRYLVICSHGDWIPDFARLLLQKDQDLNKGGMMEWSVSCYLSCWTTG
;
A
#
# COMPACT_ATOMS: atom_id res chain seq x y z
N MET A 1 18.14 -23.58 -6.86
CA MET A 1 18.30 -22.75 -5.67
C MET A 1 18.03 -21.30 -6.08
N GLY A 2 16.87 -20.79 -5.73
CA GLY A 2 16.56 -19.38 -5.93
C GLY A 2 17.35 -18.55 -4.94
N ALA A 3 18.05 -17.51 -5.40
CA ALA A 3 18.56 -16.51 -4.50
C ALA A 3 17.34 -15.89 -3.77
N ASP A 4 17.33 -15.94 -2.44
CA ASP A 4 16.38 -15.20 -1.64
C ASP A 4 16.66 -13.71 -1.86
N PHE A 5 15.92 -13.11 -2.78
CA PHE A 5 15.97 -11.68 -2.98
C PHE A 5 15.11 -11.02 -1.88
N ASP A 6 15.68 -10.06 -1.21
CA ASP A 6 14.91 -9.21 -0.30
C ASP A 6 13.72 -8.61 -1.04
N LYS A 7 12.57 -8.67 -0.41
CA LYS A 7 11.34 -8.03 -0.91
C LYS A 7 11.10 -6.72 -0.17
N TYR A 8 10.69 -5.71 -0.90
CA TYR A 8 10.41 -4.38 -0.37
C TYR A 8 8.96 -3.99 -0.63
N LEU A 9 8.25 -3.68 0.43
CA LEU A 9 6.87 -3.23 0.37
C LEU A 9 6.77 -1.80 0.89
N PHE A 10 6.25 -0.92 0.05
CA PHE A 10 6.00 0.48 0.38
C PHE A 10 4.51 0.66 0.58
N VAL A 11 4.10 0.88 1.82
CA VAL A 11 2.69 1.04 2.17
C VAL A 11 2.37 2.53 2.31
N THR A 12 1.42 3.01 1.54
CA THR A 12 0.95 4.38 1.61
C THR A 12 -0.52 4.41 2.00
N ARG A 13 -0.90 5.42 2.77
CA ARG A 13 -2.29 5.79 2.96
C ARG A 13 -2.67 6.81 1.91
N HIS A 14 -3.93 6.78 1.43
CA HIS A 14 -4.40 7.83 0.53
C HIS A 14 -4.18 9.24 1.11
N ALA A 15 -3.88 10.19 0.25
CA ALA A 15 -3.74 11.60 0.61
C ALA A 15 -5.10 12.21 1.02
N HIS A 16 -5.09 13.47 1.41
CA HIS A 16 -6.29 14.14 1.90
C HIS A 16 -7.40 14.11 0.85
N ARG A 17 -8.53 13.49 1.22
CA ARG A 17 -9.68 13.36 0.31
C ARG A 17 -10.55 14.61 0.32
N ASP A 18 -11.28 14.80 -0.77
CA ASP A 18 -12.38 15.73 -0.80
C ASP A 18 -13.51 15.21 0.10
N VAL A 19 -13.91 16.00 1.09
CA VAL A 19 -14.93 15.63 2.07
C VAL A 19 -16.25 16.39 1.85
N THR A 20 -16.43 17.02 0.71
CA THR A 20 -17.64 17.79 0.39
C THR A 20 -18.87 16.91 0.48
N ASP A 21 -18.80 15.69 -0.05
CA ASP A 21 -19.84 14.67 0.16
C ASP A 21 -19.17 13.34 0.51
N ARG A 22 -19.30 12.95 1.77
CA ARG A 22 -18.67 11.73 2.29
C ARG A 22 -19.32 10.44 1.82
N LEU A 23 -20.52 10.51 1.24
CA LEU A 23 -21.22 9.34 0.71
C LEU A 23 -20.71 8.93 -0.67
N LEU A 24 -20.03 9.84 -1.37
CA LEU A 24 -19.46 9.58 -2.68
C LEU A 24 -18.02 9.08 -2.58
N ASP A 25 -17.61 8.32 -3.59
CA ASP A 25 -16.20 7.97 -3.77
C ASP A 25 -15.45 9.16 -4.38
N ASN A 26 -15.21 10.17 -3.54
CA ASN A 26 -14.53 11.38 -3.96
C ASN A 26 -13.03 11.14 -4.10
N GLY A 27 -12.42 11.82 -5.06
CA GLY A 27 -10.99 11.89 -5.21
C GLY A 27 -10.32 12.77 -4.14
N LEU A 28 -9.12 13.22 -4.43
CA LEU A 28 -8.33 14.06 -3.54
C LEU A 28 -8.83 15.49 -3.53
N SER A 29 -8.68 16.14 -2.39
CA SER A 29 -8.75 17.60 -2.29
C SER A 29 -7.54 18.23 -2.96
N GLU A 30 -7.55 19.57 -3.12
CA GLU A 30 -6.38 20.31 -3.61
C GLU A 30 -5.15 20.04 -2.75
N LYS A 31 -5.31 20.06 -1.42
CA LYS A 31 -4.26 19.71 -0.47
C LYS A 31 -3.75 18.28 -0.70
N GLY A 32 -4.66 17.34 -0.93
CA GLY A 32 -4.31 15.95 -1.20
C GLY A 32 -3.53 15.77 -2.49
N ARG A 33 -3.83 16.53 -3.52
CA ARG A 33 -3.06 16.51 -4.77
C ARG A 33 -1.62 16.96 -4.59
N LEU A 34 -1.40 17.98 -3.76
CA LEU A 34 -0.05 18.42 -3.39
C LEU A 34 0.70 17.34 -2.60
N GLN A 35 0.02 16.68 -1.67
CA GLN A 35 0.58 15.54 -0.93
C GLN A 35 0.95 14.38 -1.84
N ALA A 36 0.08 14.03 -2.78
CA ALA A 36 0.34 12.96 -3.75
C ALA A 36 1.53 13.28 -4.64
N LYS A 37 1.66 14.54 -5.08
CA LYS A 37 2.80 15.00 -5.87
C LYS A 37 4.11 14.89 -5.09
N ALA A 38 4.12 15.30 -3.83
CA ALA A 38 5.30 15.21 -2.97
C ALA A 38 5.70 13.75 -2.73
N LEU A 39 4.74 12.88 -2.49
CA LEU A 39 4.96 11.43 -2.34
C LEU A 39 5.54 10.84 -3.64
N GLY A 40 4.97 11.17 -4.77
CA GLY A 40 5.44 10.72 -6.09
C GLY A 40 6.87 11.16 -6.37
N ASN A 41 7.21 12.41 -6.08
CA ASN A 41 8.56 12.93 -6.23
C ASN A 41 9.57 12.17 -5.35
N TYR A 42 9.19 11.89 -4.11
CA TYR A 42 10.06 11.17 -3.17
C TYR A 42 10.26 9.71 -3.59
N LEU A 43 9.17 8.96 -3.79
CA LEU A 43 9.25 7.55 -4.12
C LEU A 43 9.85 7.29 -5.50
N SER A 44 9.63 8.18 -6.46
CA SER A 44 10.25 8.04 -7.78
C SER A 44 11.77 8.10 -7.72
N LYS A 45 12.34 8.91 -6.84
CA LYS A 45 13.79 8.96 -6.62
C LYS A 45 14.32 7.67 -6.00
N VAL A 46 13.57 7.08 -5.07
CA VAL A 46 13.94 5.83 -4.41
C VAL A 46 13.85 4.63 -5.38
N LEU A 47 12.86 4.63 -6.27
CA LEU A 47 12.51 3.47 -7.08
C LEU A 47 12.89 3.56 -8.55
N ARG A 48 13.48 4.67 -8.98
CA ARG A 48 13.77 4.97 -10.40
C ARG A 48 14.50 3.87 -11.14
N ASP A 49 15.47 3.24 -10.49
CA ASP A 49 16.36 2.26 -11.12
C ASP A 49 15.92 0.82 -10.86
N GLN A 50 14.76 0.61 -10.26
CA GLN A 50 14.26 -0.72 -9.94
C GLN A 50 13.40 -1.27 -11.09
N THR A 51 13.65 -2.52 -11.48
CA THR A 51 13.00 -3.16 -12.63
C THR A 51 11.85 -4.10 -12.24
N ASP A 52 11.97 -4.85 -11.16
CA ASP A 52 10.92 -5.74 -10.67
C ASP A 52 10.01 -4.98 -9.70
N LEU A 53 9.25 -4.03 -10.26
CA LEU A 53 8.41 -3.09 -9.52
C LEU A 53 6.97 -3.17 -10.01
N LYS A 54 6.04 -3.27 -9.07
CA LYS A 54 4.60 -3.13 -9.32
C LYS A 54 4.00 -2.09 -8.37
N ILE A 55 2.92 -1.48 -8.82
CA ILE A 55 2.14 -0.51 -8.06
C ILE A 55 0.70 -1.02 -8.00
N GLU A 56 0.15 -1.14 -6.81
CA GLU A 56 -1.24 -1.57 -6.60
C GLU A 56 -2.02 -0.57 -5.75
N SER A 57 -3.26 -0.37 -6.10
CA SER A 57 -4.16 0.58 -5.44
C SER A 57 -5.43 -0.11 -4.96
N SER A 58 -5.91 0.33 -3.79
CA SER A 58 -7.31 0.13 -3.44
C SER A 58 -8.21 0.62 -4.58
N PRO A 59 -9.42 0.04 -4.76
CA PRO A 59 -10.37 0.48 -5.79
C PRO A 59 -10.86 1.92 -5.63
N ARG A 60 -10.70 2.52 -4.47
CA ARG A 60 -11.19 3.87 -4.20
C ARG A 60 -10.42 4.92 -4.97
N LEU A 61 -11.14 5.88 -5.52
CA LEU A 61 -10.58 6.94 -6.35
C LEU A 61 -9.46 7.71 -5.63
N ARG A 62 -9.64 8.00 -4.35
CA ARG A 62 -8.62 8.71 -3.54
C ARG A 62 -7.29 7.97 -3.45
N CYS A 63 -7.30 6.62 -3.46
CA CYS A 63 -6.07 5.83 -3.50
C CYS A 63 -5.41 5.86 -4.87
N GLN A 64 -6.22 5.72 -5.93
CA GLN A 64 -5.73 5.78 -7.31
C GLN A 64 -5.09 7.14 -7.61
N GLU A 65 -5.73 8.23 -7.22
CA GLU A 65 -5.20 9.58 -7.40
C GLU A 65 -3.95 9.84 -6.56
N THR A 66 -3.84 9.24 -5.38
CA THR A 66 -2.61 9.34 -4.56
C THR A 66 -1.40 8.78 -5.28
N LEU A 67 -1.56 7.67 -6.00
CA LEU A 67 -0.47 7.01 -6.72
C LEU A 67 -0.23 7.58 -8.12
N GLN A 68 -1.15 8.34 -8.67
CA GLN A 68 -1.08 8.81 -10.05
C GLN A 68 0.22 9.60 -10.37
N PRO A 69 0.70 10.53 -9.53
CA PRO A 69 1.96 11.21 -9.79
C PRO A 69 3.15 10.24 -9.84
N LEU A 70 3.19 9.26 -8.94
CA LEU A 70 4.24 8.25 -8.91
C LEU A 70 4.22 7.39 -10.18
N CYS A 71 3.04 6.93 -10.57
CA CYS A 71 2.85 6.14 -11.80
C CYS A 71 3.37 6.89 -13.03
N LYS A 72 3.08 8.17 -13.10
CA LYS A 72 3.53 9.03 -14.21
C LYS A 72 5.06 9.17 -14.23
N GLU A 73 5.68 9.40 -13.09
CA GLU A 73 7.13 9.57 -12.98
C GLU A 73 7.88 8.28 -13.32
N LEU A 74 7.39 7.14 -12.86
CA LEU A 74 8.02 5.84 -13.09
C LEU A 74 7.58 5.16 -14.39
N ARG A 75 6.56 5.66 -15.06
CA ARG A 75 5.92 5.05 -16.25
C ARG A 75 5.45 3.61 -15.97
N VAL A 76 4.88 3.41 -14.79
CA VAL A 76 4.30 2.14 -14.34
C VAL A 76 2.85 2.39 -13.96
N ASP A 77 1.94 1.61 -14.52
CA ASP A 77 0.52 1.73 -14.21
C ASP A 77 0.21 1.06 -12.87
N ALA A 78 -0.68 1.68 -12.10
CA ALA A 78 -1.20 1.07 -10.89
C ALA A 78 -2.31 0.08 -11.23
N LYS A 79 -2.21 -1.13 -10.69
CA LYS A 79 -3.27 -2.14 -10.78
C LYS A 79 -4.20 -2.02 -9.57
N THR A 80 -5.49 -2.04 -9.81
CA THR A 80 -6.49 -2.09 -8.75
C THR A 80 -6.48 -3.47 -8.08
N ASN A 81 -6.42 -3.48 -6.75
CA ASN A 81 -6.46 -4.70 -5.96
C ASN A 81 -7.55 -4.59 -4.87
N PRO A 82 -8.65 -5.35 -4.98
CA PRO A 82 -9.75 -5.29 -4.00
C PRO A 82 -9.33 -5.69 -2.58
N LEU A 83 -8.24 -6.44 -2.43
CA LEU A 83 -7.73 -6.82 -1.10
C LEU A 83 -7.25 -5.60 -0.29
N LEU A 84 -6.98 -4.48 -0.95
CA LEU A 84 -6.50 -3.23 -0.34
C LEU A 84 -7.64 -2.27 0.03
N ASP A 85 -8.90 -2.63 -0.22
CA ASP A 85 -10.03 -1.74 0.04
C ASP A 85 -10.22 -1.47 1.54
N GLU A 86 -10.87 -0.36 1.85
CA GLU A 86 -11.27 -0.05 3.21
C GLU A 86 -12.22 -1.11 3.77
N LYS A 87 -12.36 -1.16 5.09
CA LYS A 87 -13.30 -2.06 5.73
C LYS A 87 -14.72 -1.74 5.28
N GLY A 88 -15.43 -2.73 4.76
CA GLY A 88 -16.81 -2.58 4.32
C GLY A 88 -17.78 -2.42 5.50
N GLY A 89 -18.92 -1.75 5.25
CA GLY A 89 -19.91 -1.50 6.30
C GLY A 89 -20.51 -2.76 6.93
N GLY A 90 -20.54 -3.87 6.21
CA GLY A 90 -20.98 -5.18 6.71
C GLY A 90 -19.86 -6.18 6.95
N GLU A 91 -18.61 -5.78 6.78
CA GLU A 91 -17.46 -6.66 6.95
C GLU A 91 -17.08 -6.79 8.42
N SER A 92 -16.96 -8.02 8.91
CA SER A 92 -16.45 -8.29 10.25
C SER A 92 -14.94 -8.09 10.34
N GLN A 93 -14.41 -7.97 11.55
CA GLN A 93 -12.95 -7.91 11.76
C GLN A 93 -12.27 -9.18 11.25
N SER A 94 -12.86 -10.35 11.47
CA SER A 94 -12.32 -11.62 10.97
C SER A 94 -12.27 -11.67 9.44
N GLN A 95 -13.27 -11.15 8.77
CA GLN A 95 -13.30 -11.08 7.31
C GLN A 95 -12.23 -10.12 6.76
N LEU A 96 -12.04 -8.98 7.39
CA LEU A 96 -10.98 -8.05 7.05
C LEU A 96 -9.60 -8.70 7.25
N ASP A 97 -9.39 -9.33 8.39
CA ASP A 97 -8.13 -10.02 8.70
C ASP A 97 -7.80 -11.11 7.67
N LEU A 98 -8.78 -11.92 7.27
CA LEU A 98 -8.59 -12.94 6.24
C LEU A 98 -8.21 -12.32 4.88
N ARG A 99 -8.82 -11.22 4.52
CA ARG A 99 -8.54 -10.50 3.29
C ARG A 99 -7.11 -9.93 3.28
N ILE A 100 -6.68 -9.37 4.40
CA ILE A 100 -5.32 -8.87 4.59
C ILE A 100 -4.30 -10.01 4.55
N LEU A 101 -4.57 -11.11 5.24
CA LEU A 101 -3.69 -12.30 5.21
C LEU A 101 -3.52 -12.87 3.81
N LYS A 102 -4.59 -12.87 3.01
CA LYS A 102 -4.53 -13.28 1.60
C LYS A 102 -3.60 -12.37 0.81
N PHE A 103 -3.65 -11.06 1.04
CA PHE A 103 -2.72 -10.12 0.41
C PHE A 103 -1.27 -10.42 0.80
N ILE A 104 -1.01 -10.62 2.08
CA ILE A 104 0.34 -10.93 2.60
C ILE A 104 0.88 -12.21 1.96
N ASP A 105 0.08 -13.25 1.90
CA ASP A 105 0.48 -14.55 1.31
C ASP A 105 0.80 -14.42 -0.18
N HIS A 106 -0.01 -13.71 -0.94
CA HIS A 106 0.23 -13.46 -2.37
C HIS A 106 1.54 -12.71 -2.59
N TRP A 107 1.77 -11.66 -1.81
CA TRP A 107 3.00 -10.87 -1.92
C TRP A 107 4.23 -11.71 -1.56
N LYS A 108 4.20 -12.45 -0.48
CA LYS A 108 5.33 -13.27 -0.03
C LYS A 108 5.65 -14.42 -0.99
N SER A 109 4.64 -15.08 -1.55
CA SER A 109 4.83 -16.30 -2.34
C SER A 109 5.12 -16.07 -3.81
N GLY A 110 4.79 -14.94 -4.39
CA GLY A 110 4.91 -14.73 -5.84
C GLY A 110 4.89 -13.28 -6.30
N GLY A 111 4.87 -12.34 -5.36
CA GLY A 111 4.86 -10.93 -5.68
C GLY A 111 6.19 -10.39 -6.20
N PRO A 112 6.20 -9.18 -6.73
CA PRO A 112 7.41 -8.54 -7.22
C PRO A 112 8.39 -8.25 -6.08
N ARG A 113 9.64 -7.98 -6.44
CA ARG A 113 10.65 -7.57 -5.45
C ARG A 113 10.31 -6.23 -4.80
N TYR A 114 9.81 -5.28 -5.60
CA TYR A 114 9.38 -3.96 -5.13
C TYR A 114 7.88 -3.80 -5.38
N LEU A 115 7.12 -3.58 -4.34
CA LEU A 115 5.68 -3.36 -4.43
C LEU A 115 5.31 -2.08 -3.69
N VAL A 116 4.65 -1.16 -4.37
CA VAL A 116 4.04 0.04 -3.77
C VAL A 116 2.54 -0.19 -3.70
N ILE A 117 1.95 0.01 -2.54
CA ILE A 117 0.50 -0.08 -2.36
C ILE A 117 -0.07 1.20 -1.75
N CYS A 118 -1.32 1.50 -2.10
CA CYS A 118 -2.09 2.53 -1.42
C CYS A 118 -3.38 1.94 -0.86
N SER A 119 -3.60 2.16 0.42
CA SER A 119 -4.76 1.66 1.14
C SER A 119 -5.28 2.70 2.15
N HIS A 120 -5.92 2.27 3.21
CA HIS A 120 -6.75 3.09 4.10
C HIS A 120 -6.28 3.02 5.55
N GLY A 121 -6.68 4.02 6.33
CA GLY A 121 -6.32 4.14 7.74
C GLY A 121 -6.90 3.06 8.64
N ASP A 122 -7.90 2.32 8.21
CA ASP A 122 -8.45 1.15 8.91
C ASP A 122 -7.78 -0.17 8.50
N TRP A 123 -7.24 -0.24 7.30
CA TRP A 123 -6.55 -1.42 6.75
C TRP A 123 -5.09 -1.52 7.23
N ILE A 124 -4.37 -0.42 7.18
CA ILE A 124 -2.91 -0.40 7.41
C ILE A 124 -2.50 -0.86 8.81
N PRO A 125 -3.16 -0.43 9.91
CA PRO A 125 -2.81 -0.93 11.26
C PRO A 125 -3.02 -2.44 11.42
N ASP A 126 -4.09 -2.98 10.86
CA ASP A 126 -4.36 -4.42 10.90
C ASP A 126 -3.36 -5.21 10.05
N PHE A 127 -2.98 -4.66 8.91
CA PHE A 127 -1.91 -5.23 8.09
C PHE A 127 -0.60 -5.31 8.87
N ALA A 128 -0.19 -4.25 9.54
CA ALA A 128 1.03 -4.23 10.35
C ALA A 128 0.97 -5.26 11.48
N ARG A 129 -0.15 -5.34 12.18
CA ARG A 129 -0.38 -6.31 13.25
C ARG A 129 -0.26 -7.76 12.75
N LEU A 130 -0.94 -8.08 11.66
CA LEU A 130 -0.96 -9.44 11.11
C LEU A 130 0.40 -9.82 10.52
N LEU A 131 1.08 -8.88 9.89
CA LEU A 131 2.40 -9.09 9.34
C LEU A 131 3.42 -9.43 10.43
N LEU A 132 3.45 -8.69 11.52
CA LEU A 132 4.33 -8.95 12.67
C LEU A 132 4.03 -10.29 13.33
N GLN A 133 2.78 -10.69 13.45
CA GLN A 133 2.38 -12.01 13.98
C GLN A 133 2.93 -13.14 13.11
N LYS A 134 2.78 -13.05 11.78
CA LYS A 134 3.29 -14.06 10.85
C LYS A 134 4.82 -14.18 10.91
N ASP A 135 5.52 -13.09 11.10
CA ASP A 135 6.98 -13.11 11.19
C ASP A 135 7.48 -13.76 12.47
N GLN A 136 6.79 -13.55 13.58
CA GLN A 136 7.11 -14.23 14.83
C GLN A 136 6.95 -15.75 14.71
N ASP A 137 5.96 -16.19 13.94
CA ASP A 137 5.75 -17.63 13.68
C ASP A 137 6.78 -18.20 12.72
N LEU A 138 7.26 -17.43 11.76
CA LEU A 138 8.30 -17.83 10.82
C LEU A 138 9.70 -17.86 11.46
N ASN A 139 9.99 -16.98 12.40
CA ASN A 139 11.27 -16.96 13.11
C ASN A 139 11.54 -18.20 13.97
N LYS A 140 10.53 -19.02 14.18
CA LYS A 140 10.69 -20.33 14.84
C LYS A 140 11.18 -21.42 13.89
N GLY A 141 11.30 -21.18 12.59
CA GLY A 141 11.61 -22.22 11.61
C GLY A 141 12.40 -21.84 10.36
N GLY A 142 12.80 -20.58 10.15
CA GLY A 142 13.60 -20.20 8.96
C GLY A 142 13.75 -18.71 8.77
N MET A 143 14.92 -18.30 8.32
CA MET A 143 15.22 -16.89 8.04
C MET A 143 14.66 -16.48 6.67
N MET A 144 13.61 -15.66 6.66
CA MET A 144 13.29 -14.81 5.52
C MET A 144 13.41 -13.37 5.99
N GLU A 145 14.45 -12.69 5.57
CA GLU A 145 14.58 -11.24 5.76
C GLU A 145 13.78 -10.53 4.66
N TRP A 146 12.86 -9.68 5.07
CA TRP A 146 12.13 -8.78 4.18
C TRP A 146 11.95 -7.44 4.88
N SER A 147 11.96 -6.38 4.08
CA SER A 147 11.82 -5.02 4.58
C SER A 147 10.48 -4.44 4.14
N VAL A 148 9.72 -3.93 5.10
CA VAL A 148 8.52 -3.15 4.85
C VAL A 148 8.80 -1.71 5.23
N SER A 149 8.69 -0.83 4.26
CA SER A 149 8.75 0.61 4.49
C SER A 149 7.34 1.17 4.41
N CYS A 150 6.85 1.66 5.54
CA CYS A 150 5.54 2.29 5.62
C CYS A 150 5.70 3.80 5.46
N TYR A 151 5.15 4.32 4.37
CA TYR A 151 4.99 5.75 4.18
C TYR A 151 3.54 6.11 4.50
N LEU A 152 3.31 6.45 5.74
CA LEU A 152 2.06 7.08 6.11
C LEU A 152 2.14 8.52 5.61
N SER A 153 1.18 8.95 4.81
CA SER A 153 1.01 10.36 4.51
C SER A 153 0.47 11.08 5.76
N CYS A 154 1.18 10.92 6.86
CA CYS A 154 0.98 11.71 8.06
C CYS A 154 1.58 13.10 7.84
N TRP A 155 1.03 13.78 6.87
CA TRP A 155 1.25 15.20 6.78
C TRP A 155 0.34 15.82 7.81
N THR A 156 0.79 15.82 9.05
CA THR A 156 0.19 16.70 10.04
C THR A 156 0.42 18.11 9.57
N THR A 157 -0.62 18.68 9.07
CA THR A 157 -0.64 20.12 8.92
C THR A 157 -0.76 20.72 10.29
N GLY A 158 0.32 21.25 10.72
CA GLY A 158 0.24 22.29 11.74
C GLY A 158 -0.58 23.46 11.23
#